data_50f15f89a72bb85958d76e3b11a66ecc
#
_entry.id   50f15f89a72bb85958d76e3b11a66ecc
#
_cell.length_a   1.000
_cell.length_b   1.000
_cell.length_c   1.000
_cell.angle_alpha   90.00
_cell.angle_beta   90.00
_cell.angle_gamma   90.00
#
_symmetry.space_group_name_H-M   'P 1'
#
loop_
_entity.id
_entity.type
_entity.pdbx_description
1 polymer ?
#
loop_
_entity_poly.entity_id
_entity_poly.type
_entity_poly.pdbx_seq_one_letter_code
_entity_poly.pdbx_strand_id
1 'polypeptide(L)'
;MSGRADAAGHRIEHFVSTAPFDPYTIEKLTPEQERYYMASQWRMMWWRLKRHRLAVVCGAILLVMYFSILISEVLAPYNLHTRNTNYIYAPPQRVHLYHDGEFVGPFVYGLKYNLNMEDLSREYAEDRRQVQRLRFFCRADGYKFWGVYQASFHLLCPAQAGTMFLLGTDRLGRDIFSRIVYGARISLTVGLIGITISFMLGVTLGGLAGYYGGSVDNVVQRLIEIIRSFPELPLWMALSAALPVTWSPIGVFFGITVILGLIDWTGLARAVRSKLLALREEDFATAAFLLGARPRRVIARHLLPNFMSHLIASATLSIPSMILGETALSFLGLGLRPPITSWGVLLAEAQNINAVALYPWLMLPVVPVIIVVLAFNFLGDGLRDAADPYKAG
;
A
#
# COMPACT_ATOMS: atom_id res chain seq x y z
N MET A 1 60.84 3.94 9.24
CA MET A 1 59.43 4.44 9.21
C MET A 1 58.53 3.30 8.73
N SER A 2 57.94 2.56 9.64
CA SER A 2 57.08 1.39 9.34
C SER A 2 55.64 1.86 9.11
N GLY A 3 55.20 1.83 7.86
CA GLY A 3 53.79 2.07 7.57
C GLY A 3 52.93 0.96 8.17
N ARG A 4 51.90 1.32 8.93
CA ARG A 4 50.86 0.41 9.40
C ARG A 4 50.05 -0.07 8.19
N ALA A 5 50.00 -1.38 7.99
CA ALA A 5 49.06 -1.99 7.04
C ALA A 5 47.68 -2.14 7.72
N ASP A 6 46.59 -2.02 6.93
CA ASP A 6 45.25 -2.35 7.39
C ASP A 6 45.06 -3.87 7.56
N ALA A 7 43.94 -4.29 8.12
CA ALA A 7 43.63 -5.71 8.39
C ALA A 7 43.54 -6.58 7.11
N ALA A 8 43.58 -5.97 5.92
CA ALA A 8 43.59 -6.63 4.61
C ALA A 8 44.97 -6.59 3.92
N GLY A 9 46.01 -6.10 4.59
CA GLY A 9 47.38 -6.07 4.06
C GLY A 9 47.67 -4.96 3.04
N HIS A 10 46.74 -4.00 2.86
CA HIS A 10 46.97 -2.84 2.01
C HIS A 10 47.80 -1.80 2.74
N ARG A 11 48.88 -1.34 2.12
CA ARG A 11 49.65 -0.19 2.61
C ARG A 11 48.77 1.05 2.58
N ILE A 12 48.46 1.60 3.75
CA ILE A 12 47.85 2.92 3.85
C ILE A 12 48.89 3.95 3.43
N GLU A 13 48.81 4.47 2.22
CA GLU A 13 49.59 5.61 1.77
C GLU A 13 49.11 6.87 2.49
N HIS A 14 49.86 7.29 3.50
CA HIS A 14 49.67 8.60 4.10
C HIS A 14 50.12 9.66 3.12
N PHE A 15 49.22 10.37 2.49
CA PHE A 15 49.51 11.51 1.65
C PHE A 15 49.84 12.71 2.57
N VAL A 16 51.12 12.99 2.78
CA VAL A 16 51.54 14.20 3.48
C VAL A 16 51.95 15.22 2.42
N SER A 17 51.10 16.24 2.23
CA SER A 17 51.47 17.38 1.39
C SER A 17 52.56 18.19 2.10
N THR A 18 53.70 18.35 1.45
CA THR A 18 54.81 19.22 1.90
C THR A 18 54.67 20.62 1.33
N ALA A 19 53.65 20.91 0.56
CA ALA A 19 53.38 22.26 0.06
C ALA A 19 52.99 23.19 1.23
N PRO A 20 53.44 24.45 1.22
CA PRO A 20 53.04 25.43 2.22
C PRO A 20 51.50 25.58 2.21
N PHE A 21 50.94 25.66 3.42
CA PHE A 21 49.49 25.85 3.57
C PHE A 21 49.08 27.20 2.94
N ASP A 22 48.33 27.15 1.87
CA ASP A 22 47.69 28.30 1.24
C ASP A 22 46.20 28.34 1.61
N PRO A 23 45.78 29.28 2.48
CA PRO A 23 44.38 29.39 2.91
C PRO A 23 43.43 29.81 1.77
N TYR A 24 43.95 30.22 0.63
CA TYR A 24 43.18 30.61 -0.56
C TYR A 24 43.14 29.54 -1.65
N THR A 25 43.73 28.37 -1.43
CA THR A 25 43.59 27.24 -2.35
C THR A 25 42.19 26.67 -2.22
N ILE A 26 41.25 27.24 -2.95
CA ILE A 26 39.93 26.67 -3.12
C ILE A 26 40.10 25.46 -4.04
N GLU A 27 39.95 24.24 -3.51
CA GLU A 27 39.79 23.05 -4.35
C GLU A 27 38.62 23.32 -5.30
N LYS A 28 38.92 23.47 -6.59
CA LYS A 28 37.88 23.64 -7.61
C LYS A 28 37.09 22.35 -7.68
N LEU A 29 35.93 22.35 -7.05
CA LEU A 29 34.98 21.26 -7.16
C LEU A 29 34.66 21.02 -8.64
N THR A 30 34.60 19.76 -9.04
CA THR A 30 34.07 19.44 -10.38
C THR A 30 32.61 19.89 -10.48
N PRO A 31 32.10 20.24 -11.68
CA PRO A 31 30.68 20.65 -11.85
C PRO A 31 29.70 19.62 -11.32
N GLU A 32 30.09 18.35 -11.26
CA GLU A 32 29.27 17.27 -10.67
C GLU A 32 29.26 17.30 -9.14
N GLN A 33 30.43 17.56 -8.52
CA GLN A 33 30.57 17.75 -7.08
C GLN A 33 29.80 19.00 -6.61
N GLU A 34 29.93 20.10 -7.34
CA GLU A 34 29.19 21.34 -7.05
C GLU A 34 27.67 21.13 -7.13
N ARG A 35 27.17 20.42 -8.15
CA ARG A 35 25.77 20.01 -8.26
C ARG A 35 25.29 19.16 -7.11
N TYR A 36 26.16 18.27 -6.60
CA TYR A 36 25.85 17.40 -5.48
C TYR A 36 25.77 18.19 -4.17
N TYR A 37 26.74 19.05 -3.89
CA TYR A 37 26.76 19.87 -2.68
C TYR A 37 25.66 20.95 -2.63
N MET A 38 25.25 21.48 -3.79
CA MET A 38 24.16 22.46 -3.89
C MET A 38 22.77 21.82 -4.01
N ALA A 39 22.66 20.48 -4.04
CA ALA A 39 21.38 19.82 -4.22
C ALA A 39 20.52 19.91 -2.95
N SER A 40 19.22 20.19 -3.10
CA SER A 40 18.28 20.10 -2.00
C SER A 40 18.17 18.66 -1.47
N GLN A 41 17.79 18.49 -0.19
CA GLN A 41 17.60 17.17 0.43
C GLN A 41 16.68 16.25 -0.41
N TRP A 42 15.60 16.79 -0.96
CA TRP A 42 14.67 16.07 -1.83
C TRP A 42 15.31 15.53 -3.11
N ARG A 43 16.19 16.33 -3.70
CA ARG A 43 16.91 15.96 -4.93
C ARG A 43 17.93 14.86 -4.65
N MET A 44 18.64 14.95 -3.52
CA MET A 44 19.58 13.93 -3.08
C MET A 44 18.85 12.62 -2.77
N MET A 45 17.74 12.68 -2.01
CA MET A 45 16.91 11.53 -1.72
C MET A 45 16.38 10.86 -2.99
N TRP A 46 15.92 11.65 -3.98
CA TRP A 46 15.47 11.13 -5.26
C TRP A 46 16.57 10.43 -6.05
N TRP A 47 17.77 10.97 -6.07
CA TRP A 47 18.91 10.35 -6.74
C TRP A 47 19.33 9.04 -6.08
N ARG A 48 19.32 8.98 -4.75
CA ARG A 48 19.61 7.76 -3.98
C ARG A 48 18.52 6.71 -4.20
N LEU A 49 17.25 7.10 -4.12
CA LEU A 49 16.12 6.19 -4.35
C LEU A 49 16.20 5.55 -5.74
N LYS A 50 16.54 6.32 -6.78
CA LYS A 50 16.70 5.78 -8.15
C LYS A 50 17.79 4.69 -8.25
N ARG A 51 18.80 4.72 -7.41
CA ARG A 51 19.85 3.68 -7.36
C ARG A 51 19.37 2.40 -6.69
N HIS A 52 18.33 2.47 -5.85
CA HIS A 52 17.76 1.32 -5.16
C HIS A 52 16.73 0.61 -6.07
N ARG A 53 17.22 -0.27 -6.95
CA ARG A 53 16.41 -0.93 -8.01
C ARG A 53 15.12 -1.56 -7.49
N LEU A 54 15.19 -2.29 -6.35
CA LEU A 54 14.03 -2.96 -5.77
C LEU A 54 12.94 -1.97 -5.35
N ALA A 55 13.32 -0.86 -4.68
CA ALA A 55 12.36 0.17 -4.29
C ALA A 55 11.71 0.85 -5.51
N VAL A 56 12.46 1.08 -6.59
CA VAL A 56 11.91 1.64 -7.83
C VAL A 56 10.91 0.70 -8.48
N VAL A 57 11.23 -0.60 -8.56
CA VAL A 57 10.30 -1.62 -9.10
C VAL A 57 9.04 -1.69 -8.25
N CYS A 58 9.18 -1.75 -6.91
CA CYS A 58 8.03 -1.77 -6.00
C CYS A 58 7.20 -0.48 -6.08
N GLY A 59 7.86 0.67 -6.21
CA GLY A 59 7.17 1.94 -6.45
C GLY A 59 6.38 1.95 -7.76
N ALA A 60 6.93 1.37 -8.83
CA ALA A 60 6.23 1.23 -10.10
C ALA A 60 5.03 0.28 -10.00
N ILE A 61 5.16 -0.85 -9.28
CA ILE A 61 4.04 -1.77 -9.01
C ILE A 61 2.91 -1.05 -8.28
N LEU A 62 3.24 -0.33 -7.19
CA LEU A 62 2.24 0.45 -6.45
C LEU A 62 1.58 1.51 -7.32
N LEU A 63 2.35 2.23 -8.14
CA LEU A 63 1.82 3.23 -9.06
C LEU A 63 0.82 2.59 -10.04
N VAL A 64 1.14 1.44 -10.62
CA VAL A 64 0.23 0.69 -11.50
C VAL A 64 -1.02 0.26 -10.73
N MET A 65 -0.89 -0.24 -9.51
CA MET A 65 -2.04 -0.65 -8.68
C MET A 65 -2.94 0.54 -8.32
N TYR A 66 -2.38 1.69 -7.93
CA TYR A 66 -3.16 2.90 -7.67
C TYR A 66 -3.78 3.48 -8.95
N PHE A 67 -3.10 3.39 -10.09
CA PHE A 67 -3.70 3.76 -11.36
C PHE A 67 -4.86 2.83 -11.74
N SER A 68 -4.74 1.53 -11.48
CA SER A 68 -5.82 0.57 -11.73
C SER A 68 -7.10 0.85 -10.94
N ILE A 69 -6.99 1.47 -9.74
CA ILE A 69 -8.15 1.90 -8.96
C ILE A 69 -8.98 2.94 -9.73
N LEU A 70 -8.32 3.87 -10.41
CA LEU A 70 -8.99 4.96 -11.13
C LEU A 70 -9.84 4.44 -12.29
N ILE A 71 -9.43 3.32 -12.89
CA ILE A 71 -10.08 2.71 -14.05
C ILE A 71 -10.61 1.31 -13.75
N SER A 72 -10.92 0.99 -12.49
CA SER A 72 -11.30 -0.36 -12.08
C SER A 72 -12.52 -0.89 -12.82
N GLU A 73 -13.51 -0.01 -13.13
CA GLU A 73 -14.68 -0.38 -13.91
C GLU A 73 -14.36 -0.74 -15.36
N VAL A 74 -13.29 -0.14 -15.92
CA VAL A 74 -12.83 -0.44 -17.29
C VAL A 74 -12.03 -1.73 -17.32
N LEU A 75 -11.25 -2.02 -16.25
CA LEU A 75 -10.43 -3.21 -16.14
C LEU A 75 -11.25 -4.47 -15.85
N ALA A 76 -12.29 -4.34 -15.05
CA ALA A 76 -13.14 -5.46 -14.65
C ALA A 76 -14.04 -5.92 -15.82
N PRO A 77 -14.01 -7.20 -16.22
CA PRO A 77 -14.87 -7.72 -17.30
C PRO A 77 -16.37 -7.67 -16.99
N TYR A 78 -16.70 -7.75 -15.70
CA TYR A 78 -18.09 -7.75 -15.22
C TYR A 78 -18.31 -6.65 -14.18
N ASN A 79 -19.57 -6.21 -14.09
CA ASN A 79 -19.98 -5.32 -13.00
C ASN A 79 -19.88 -6.07 -11.66
N LEU A 80 -19.60 -5.36 -10.57
CA LEU A 80 -19.49 -5.92 -9.21
C LEU A 80 -20.72 -6.73 -8.78
N HIS A 81 -21.91 -6.39 -9.31
CA HIS A 81 -23.18 -7.00 -8.94
C HIS A 81 -23.65 -8.09 -9.90
N THR A 82 -22.98 -8.28 -11.04
CA THR A 82 -23.34 -9.30 -12.03
C THR A 82 -23.18 -10.70 -11.42
N ARG A 83 -24.26 -11.48 -11.44
CA ARG A 83 -24.32 -12.84 -10.91
C ARG A 83 -24.63 -13.82 -12.02
N ASN A 84 -23.79 -14.82 -12.14
CA ASN A 84 -23.96 -15.92 -13.08
C ASN A 84 -24.38 -17.20 -12.30
N THR A 85 -25.65 -17.32 -11.97
CA THR A 85 -26.19 -18.41 -11.11
C THR A 85 -25.91 -19.80 -11.63
N ASN A 86 -25.69 -19.95 -12.94
CA ASN A 86 -25.31 -21.22 -13.56
C ASN A 86 -23.82 -21.59 -13.28
N TYR A 87 -23.00 -20.64 -12.83
CA TYR A 87 -21.57 -20.81 -12.64
C TYR A 87 -21.14 -20.52 -11.19
N ILE A 88 -21.85 -21.11 -10.21
CA ILE A 88 -21.52 -21.03 -8.79
C ILE A 88 -20.27 -21.87 -8.52
N TYR A 89 -19.24 -21.27 -7.91
CA TYR A 89 -17.95 -21.91 -7.67
C TYR A 89 -17.29 -22.51 -8.94
N ALA A 90 -17.45 -21.84 -10.09
CA ALA A 90 -16.76 -22.26 -11.30
C ALA A 90 -15.25 -22.05 -11.17
N PRO A 91 -14.43 -23.00 -11.61
CA PRO A 91 -12.98 -22.91 -11.54
C PRO A 91 -12.40 -21.84 -12.46
N PRO A 92 -11.15 -21.39 -12.20
CA PRO A 92 -10.42 -20.55 -13.12
C PRO A 92 -10.31 -21.16 -14.51
N GLN A 93 -10.69 -20.39 -15.53
CA GLN A 93 -10.57 -20.83 -16.93
C GLN A 93 -9.17 -20.50 -17.46
N ARG A 94 -8.57 -21.46 -18.16
CA ARG A 94 -7.29 -21.28 -18.85
C ARG A 94 -7.49 -20.53 -20.15
N VAL A 95 -6.63 -19.56 -20.43
CA VAL A 95 -6.59 -18.89 -21.74
C VAL A 95 -5.78 -19.75 -22.70
N HIS A 96 -6.39 -20.09 -23.83
CA HIS A 96 -5.78 -20.84 -24.91
C HIS A 96 -5.53 -19.93 -26.10
N LEU A 97 -4.55 -20.28 -26.94
CA LEU A 97 -4.23 -19.56 -28.17
C LEU A 97 -4.47 -20.45 -29.41
N TYR A 98 -4.40 -21.77 -29.23
CA TYR A 98 -4.53 -22.78 -30.31
C TYR A 98 -5.72 -23.67 -30.01
N HIS A 99 -6.53 -23.93 -31.04
CA HIS A 99 -7.63 -24.90 -31.05
C HIS A 99 -7.40 -25.86 -32.20
N ASP A 100 -7.34 -27.17 -31.89
CA ASP A 100 -7.12 -28.28 -32.85
C ASP A 100 -5.92 -28.05 -33.79
N GLY A 101 -4.84 -27.41 -33.28
CA GLY A 101 -3.62 -27.11 -34.00
C GLY A 101 -3.62 -25.79 -34.77
N GLU A 102 -4.75 -25.08 -34.86
CA GLU A 102 -4.85 -23.79 -35.53
C GLU A 102 -4.75 -22.62 -34.50
N PHE A 103 -4.09 -21.54 -34.90
CA PHE A 103 -4.03 -20.33 -34.10
C PHE A 103 -5.33 -19.53 -34.22
N VAL A 104 -6.11 -19.50 -33.13
CA VAL A 104 -7.42 -18.86 -33.08
C VAL A 104 -7.35 -17.47 -32.39
N GLY A 105 -6.23 -17.16 -31.71
CA GLY A 105 -6.08 -16.04 -30.81
C GLY A 105 -6.52 -16.37 -29.38
N PRO A 106 -6.53 -15.40 -28.44
CA PRO A 106 -6.86 -15.68 -27.05
C PRO A 106 -8.34 -16.04 -26.89
N PHE A 107 -8.60 -17.21 -26.32
CA PHE A 107 -9.95 -17.71 -26.05
C PHE A 107 -9.99 -18.59 -24.79
N VAL A 108 -11.17 -18.81 -24.25
CA VAL A 108 -11.46 -19.80 -23.21
C VAL A 108 -12.48 -20.80 -23.71
N TYR A 109 -12.44 -22.03 -23.21
CA TYR A 109 -13.51 -23.00 -23.47
C TYR A 109 -14.73 -22.71 -22.59
N GLY A 110 -15.92 -22.98 -23.10
CA GLY A 110 -17.12 -22.98 -22.28
C GLY A 110 -17.03 -23.98 -21.14
N LEU A 111 -17.76 -23.72 -20.06
CA LEU A 111 -17.85 -24.62 -18.91
C LEU A 111 -19.21 -25.34 -18.90
N LYS A 112 -19.18 -26.66 -18.76
CA LYS A 112 -20.34 -27.47 -18.41
C LYS A 112 -20.15 -28.02 -17.01
N TYR A 113 -21.23 -28.14 -16.25
CA TYR A 113 -21.18 -28.75 -14.94
C TYR A 113 -22.07 -30.00 -14.86
N ASN A 114 -21.58 -30.97 -14.11
CA ASN A 114 -22.37 -32.12 -13.63
C ASN A 114 -22.57 -31.94 -12.13
N LEU A 115 -23.76 -32.25 -11.65
CA LEU A 115 -24.08 -32.23 -10.22
C LEU A 115 -23.61 -33.57 -9.62
N ASN A 116 -22.67 -33.50 -8.69
CA ASN A 116 -22.32 -34.65 -7.88
C ASN A 116 -23.46 -34.89 -6.87
N MET A 117 -24.07 -36.05 -6.92
CA MET A 117 -25.24 -36.36 -6.09
C MET A 117 -24.89 -36.76 -4.66
N GLU A 118 -23.59 -36.98 -4.34
CA GLU A 118 -23.15 -37.35 -3.01
C GLU A 118 -23.00 -36.11 -2.10
N ASP A 119 -22.45 -35.03 -2.64
CA ASP A 119 -22.17 -33.79 -1.88
C ASP A 119 -22.88 -32.55 -2.44
N LEU A 120 -23.69 -32.73 -3.50
CA LEU A 120 -24.40 -31.67 -4.23
C LEU A 120 -23.48 -30.58 -4.78
N SER A 121 -22.18 -30.88 -4.94
CA SER A 121 -21.21 -30.00 -5.57
C SER A 121 -21.34 -29.99 -7.08
N ARG A 122 -20.94 -28.88 -7.70
CA ARG A 122 -20.88 -28.76 -9.15
C ARG A 122 -19.47 -29.08 -9.62
N GLU A 123 -19.32 -30.16 -10.36
CA GLU A 123 -18.08 -30.50 -11.01
C GLU A 123 -18.07 -29.92 -12.42
N TYR A 124 -17.13 -29.02 -12.68
CA TYR A 124 -17.02 -28.31 -13.96
C TYR A 124 -16.01 -28.99 -14.88
N ALA A 125 -16.38 -29.12 -16.15
CA ALA A 125 -15.52 -29.59 -17.22
C ALA A 125 -15.51 -28.59 -18.38
N GLU A 126 -14.38 -28.47 -19.06
CA GLU A 126 -14.27 -27.66 -20.27
C GLU A 126 -15.05 -28.28 -21.43
N ASP A 127 -15.93 -27.51 -22.06
CA ASP A 127 -16.61 -27.87 -23.29
C ASP A 127 -15.79 -27.39 -24.49
N ARG A 128 -14.97 -28.25 -25.03
CA ARG A 128 -14.10 -27.95 -26.20
C ARG A 128 -14.89 -27.58 -27.47
N ARG A 129 -16.18 -27.88 -27.53
CA ARG A 129 -17.05 -27.49 -28.66
C ARG A 129 -17.42 -25.99 -28.61
N GLN A 130 -17.29 -25.34 -27.42
CA GLN A 130 -17.62 -23.94 -27.24
C GLN A 130 -16.34 -23.11 -27.09
N VAL A 131 -15.81 -22.65 -28.23
CA VAL A 131 -14.67 -21.74 -28.27
C VAL A 131 -15.15 -20.31 -28.09
N GLN A 132 -14.83 -19.70 -26.94
CA GLN A 132 -15.25 -18.36 -26.57
C GLN A 132 -14.08 -17.40 -26.70
N ARG A 133 -13.97 -16.71 -27.85
CA ARG A 133 -12.89 -15.74 -28.09
C ARG A 133 -12.99 -14.54 -27.15
N LEU A 134 -11.87 -14.17 -26.55
CA LEU A 134 -11.77 -12.97 -25.73
C LEU A 134 -11.78 -11.74 -26.63
N ARG A 135 -12.54 -10.73 -26.21
CA ARG A 135 -12.63 -9.46 -26.92
C ARG A 135 -11.93 -8.38 -26.10
N PHE A 136 -11.11 -7.60 -26.78
CA PHE A 136 -10.43 -6.47 -26.19
C PHE A 136 -11.06 -5.16 -26.63
N PHE A 137 -11.01 -4.13 -25.80
CA PHE A 137 -11.54 -2.79 -26.08
C PHE A 137 -13.00 -2.83 -26.57
N CYS A 138 -13.87 -3.43 -25.77
CA CYS A 138 -15.23 -3.80 -26.15
C CYS A 138 -16.29 -3.11 -25.28
N ARG A 139 -17.54 -3.16 -25.74
CA ARG A 139 -18.70 -2.77 -24.94
C ARG A 139 -19.38 -4.04 -24.40
N ALA A 140 -19.60 -4.07 -23.08
CA ALA A 140 -20.25 -5.17 -22.38
C ALA A 140 -21.19 -4.63 -21.28
N ASP A 141 -21.18 -5.25 -20.08
CA ASP A 141 -22.04 -4.87 -18.95
C ASP A 141 -21.94 -3.36 -18.65
N GLY A 142 -23.10 -2.70 -18.56
CA GLY A 142 -23.16 -1.31 -18.19
C GLY A 142 -22.74 -1.08 -16.75
N TYR A 143 -21.95 -0.06 -16.50
CA TYR A 143 -21.54 0.37 -15.17
C TYR A 143 -21.65 1.88 -15.01
N LYS A 144 -21.68 2.33 -13.76
CA LYS A 144 -21.55 3.75 -13.43
C LYS A 144 -20.11 4.06 -13.05
N PHE A 145 -19.38 4.70 -13.93
CA PHE A 145 -18.00 5.13 -13.67
C PHE A 145 -17.98 6.09 -12.47
N TRP A 146 -17.30 5.69 -11.39
CA TRP A 146 -17.31 6.40 -10.11
C TRP A 146 -18.71 6.74 -9.56
N GLY A 147 -19.74 6.00 -9.94
CA GLY A 147 -21.12 6.25 -9.53
C GLY A 147 -21.80 7.45 -10.24
N VAL A 148 -21.12 8.15 -11.14
CA VAL A 148 -21.58 9.40 -11.75
C VAL A 148 -21.99 9.21 -13.21
N TYR A 149 -21.12 8.64 -14.03
CA TYR A 149 -21.29 8.56 -15.47
C TYR A 149 -21.57 7.12 -15.93
N GLN A 150 -22.63 6.91 -16.74
CA GLN A 150 -22.92 5.61 -17.32
C GLN A 150 -21.97 5.30 -18.47
N ALA A 151 -21.27 4.16 -18.38
CA ALA A 151 -20.37 3.66 -19.40
C ALA A 151 -20.55 2.16 -19.58
N SER A 152 -20.00 1.61 -20.67
CA SER A 152 -20.04 0.18 -20.99
C SER A 152 -18.74 -0.30 -21.64
N PHE A 153 -17.71 0.53 -21.65
CA PHE A 153 -16.42 0.21 -22.25
C PHE A 153 -15.55 -0.57 -21.26
N HIS A 154 -15.06 -1.73 -21.69
CA HIS A 154 -14.16 -2.57 -20.92
C HIS A 154 -12.90 -2.89 -21.71
N LEU A 155 -11.79 -3.05 -21.01
CA LEU A 155 -10.52 -3.47 -21.63
C LEU A 155 -10.59 -4.91 -22.11
N LEU A 156 -11.28 -5.77 -21.36
CA LEU A 156 -11.42 -7.20 -21.63
C LEU A 156 -12.88 -7.62 -21.40
N CYS A 157 -13.46 -8.33 -22.37
CA CYS A 157 -14.80 -8.84 -22.31
C CYS A 157 -14.88 -10.32 -22.69
N PRO A 158 -15.89 -11.06 -22.18
CA PRO A 158 -16.24 -12.36 -22.70
C PRO A 158 -16.73 -12.29 -24.15
N ALA A 159 -16.85 -13.42 -24.81
CA ALA A 159 -17.54 -13.54 -26.09
C ALA A 159 -18.99 -13.05 -25.99
N GLN A 160 -19.62 -12.62 -27.11
CA GLN A 160 -20.95 -12.00 -27.09
C GLN A 160 -22.05 -12.83 -26.38
N ALA A 161 -21.99 -14.15 -26.47
CA ALA A 161 -22.91 -15.08 -25.79
C ALA A 161 -22.18 -16.01 -24.82
N GLY A 162 -20.95 -15.66 -24.45
CA GLY A 162 -20.08 -16.49 -23.60
C GLY A 162 -19.86 -15.91 -22.22
N THR A 163 -19.20 -16.71 -21.40
CA THR A 163 -18.78 -16.34 -20.04
C THR A 163 -17.28 -16.54 -19.91
N MET A 164 -16.63 -15.69 -19.14
CA MET A 164 -15.20 -15.76 -18.89
C MET A 164 -14.92 -15.55 -17.40
N PHE A 165 -14.27 -16.53 -16.79
CA PHE A 165 -13.93 -16.49 -15.36
C PHE A 165 -12.45 -16.81 -15.19
N LEU A 166 -11.60 -15.82 -15.42
CA LEU A 166 -10.13 -16.01 -15.39
C LEU A 166 -9.61 -16.50 -14.04
N LEU A 167 -10.22 -16.06 -12.95
CA LEU A 167 -9.86 -16.45 -11.58
C LEU A 167 -10.98 -17.24 -10.90
N GLY A 168 -11.95 -17.75 -11.69
CA GLY A 168 -13.10 -18.47 -11.18
C GLY A 168 -14.19 -17.58 -10.61
N THR A 169 -15.19 -18.22 -9.99
CA THR A 169 -16.34 -17.52 -9.38
C THR A 169 -16.52 -17.87 -7.92
N ASP A 170 -17.28 -17.03 -7.22
CA ASP A 170 -17.64 -17.20 -5.83
C ASP A 170 -18.97 -18.00 -5.64
N ARG A 171 -19.42 -18.09 -4.39
CA ARG A 171 -20.68 -18.78 -4.00
C ARG A 171 -21.94 -18.22 -4.65
N LEU A 172 -21.89 -17.02 -5.23
CA LEU A 172 -23.02 -16.38 -5.91
C LEU A 172 -22.83 -16.34 -7.43
N GLY A 173 -21.79 -17.00 -7.96
CA GLY A 173 -21.44 -16.97 -9.38
C GLY A 173 -20.90 -15.62 -9.85
N ARG A 174 -20.30 -14.81 -8.94
CA ARG A 174 -19.67 -13.54 -9.30
C ARG A 174 -18.21 -13.78 -9.65
N ASP A 175 -17.71 -13.09 -10.67
CA ASP A 175 -16.32 -13.20 -11.13
C ASP A 175 -15.34 -12.67 -10.10
N ILE A 176 -14.39 -13.51 -9.68
CA ILE A 176 -13.39 -13.18 -8.65
C ILE A 176 -12.42 -12.14 -9.17
N PHE A 177 -12.01 -12.19 -10.46
CA PHE A 177 -11.09 -11.21 -11.03
C PHE A 177 -11.68 -9.79 -10.96
N SER A 178 -12.91 -9.60 -11.43
CA SER A 178 -13.61 -8.31 -11.33
C SER A 178 -13.70 -7.84 -9.88
N ARG A 179 -14.05 -8.73 -8.95
CA ARG A 179 -14.16 -8.41 -7.53
C ARG A 179 -12.82 -8.03 -6.88
N ILE A 180 -11.72 -8.65 -7.28
CA ILE A 180 -10.36 -8.27 -6.83
C ILE A 180 -10.02 -6.86 -7.30
N VAL A 181 -10.31 -6.53 -8.57
CA VAL A 181 -10.07 -5.21 -9.15
C VAL A 181 -10.90 -4.13 -8.45
N TYR A 182 -12.19 -4.36 -8.24
CA TYR A 182 -13.06 -3.43 -7.48
C TYR A 182 -12.65 -3.34 -6.01
N GLY A 183 -12.28 -4.47 -5.40
CA GLY A 183 -11.84 -4.55 -4.01
C GLY A 183 -10.55 -3.76 -3.74
N ALA A 184 -9.66 -3.69 -4.73
CA ALA A 184 -8.44 -2.88 -4.66
C ALA A 184 -8.73 -1.42 -4.34
N ARG A 185 -9.82 -0.84 -4.91
CA ARG A 185 -10.22 0.54 -4.63
C ARG A 185 -10.44 0.79 -3.14
N ILE A 186 -11.14 -0.10 -2.49
CA ILE A 186 -11.45 0.02 -1.06
C ILE A 186 -10.21 -0.23 -0.22
N SER A 187 -9.55 -1.38 -0.39
CA SER A 187 -8.40 -1.76 0.45
C SER A 187 -7.23 -0.80 0.35
N LEU A 188 -6.90 -0.29 -0.85
CA LEU A 188 -5.81 0.68 -1.02
C LEU A 188 -6.20 2.09 -0.54
N THR A 189 -7.48 2.48 -0.65
CA THR A 189 -7.95 3.79 -0.18
C THR A 189 -7.95 3.86 1.35
N VAL A 190 -8.32 2.77 2.06
CA VAL A 190 -8.18 2.69 3.53
C VAL A 190 -6.75 3.01 3.96
N GLY A 191 -5.76 2.41 3.29
CA GLY A 191 -4.35 2.65 3.59
C GLY A 191 -3.97 4.13 3.48
N LEU A 192 -4.38 4.80 2.41
CA LEU A 192 -4.05 6.22 2.19
C LEU A 192 -4.78 7.16 3.15
N ILE A 193 -6.07 6.96 3.36
CA ILE A 193 -6.84 7.83 4.27
C ILE A 193 -6.40 7.59 5.71
N GLY A 194 -6.26 6.33 6.13
CA GLY A 194 -5.83 5.96 7.47
C GLY A 194 -4.46 6.54 7.82
N ILE A 195 -3.48 6.40 6.90
CA ILE A 195 -2.15 6.98 7.14
C ILE A 195 -2.19 8.51 7.15
N THR A 196 -3.05 9.16 6.37
CA THR A 196 -3.19 10.62 6.39
C THR A 196 -3.65 11.10 7.76
N ILE A 197 -4.65 10.43 8.36
CA ILE A 197 -5.15 10.73 9.70
C ILE A 197 -4.04 10.49 10.74
N SER A 198 -3.41 9.32 10.70
CA SER A 198 -2.32 8.94 11.60
C SER A 198 -1.14 9.90 11.49
N PHE A 199 -0.75 10.29 10.28
CA PHE A 199 0.33 11.23 10.02
C PHE A 199 0.04 12.62 10.59
N MET A 200 -1.15 13.15 10.35
CA MET A 200 -1.56 14.45 10.87
C MET A 200 -1.54 14.47 12.41
N LEU A 201 -2.11 13.44 13.05
CA LEU A 201 -2.12 13.31 14.51
C LEU A 201 -0.70 13.10 15.06
N GLY A 202 0.07 12.19 14.46
CA GLY A 202 1.42 11.87 14.89
C GLY A 202 2.37 13.07 14.80
N VAL A 203 2.32 13.82 13.71
CA VAL A 203 3.15 15.03 13.53
C VAL A 203 2.70 16.15 14.45
N THR A 204 1.40 16.38 14.60
CA THR A 204 0.89 17.47 15.45
C THR A 204 1.12 17.19 16.94
N LEU A 205 0.66 16.05 17.44
CA LEU A 205 0.79 15.70 18.86
C LEU A 205 2.23 15.39 19.26
N GLY A 206 2.97 14.65 18.42
CA GLY A 206 4.39 14.42 18.62
C GLY A 206 5.22 15.71 18.52
N GLY A 207 4.82 16.60 17.61
CA GLY A 207 5.43 17.92 17.44
C GLY A 207 5.24 18.82 18.68
N LEU A 208 4.03 18.88 19.20
CA LEU A 208 3.73 19.64 20.43
C LEU A 208 4.46 19.05 21.64
N ALA A 209 4.42 17.73 21.81
CA ALA A 209 5.10 17.06 22.91
C ALA A 209 6.63 17.27 22.86
N GLY A 210 7.25 17.11 21.69
CA GLY A 210 8.70 17.27 21.52
C GLY A 210 9.17 18.72 21.66
N TYR A 211 8.38 19.70 21.22
CA TYR A 211 8.77 21.12 21.30
C TYR A 211 8.55 21.73 22.69
N TYR A 212 7.35 21.58 23.26
CA TYR A 212 7.02 22.19 24.54
C TYR A 212 7.56 21.40 25.73
N GLY A 213 7.61 20.06 25.64
CA GLY A 213 8.04 19.22 26.76
C GLY A 213 7.09 19.29 27.98
N GLY A 214 7.61 18.96 29.15
CA GLY A 214 6.91 19.12 30.44
C GLY A 214 5.53 18.48 30.49
N SER A 215 4.51 19.23 30.90
CA SER A 215 3.13 18.74 31.07
C SER A 215 2.50 18.29 29.75
N VAL A 216 2.79 18.99 28.64
CA VAL A 216 2.26 18.62 27.30
C VAL A 216 2.80 17.27 26.89
N ASP A 217 4.09 17.08 27.05
CA ASP A 217 4.74 15.82 26.77
C ASP A 217 4.17 14.68 27.64
N ASN A 218 4.07 14.90 28.94
CA ASN A 218 3.51 13.91 29.87
C ASN A 218 2.10 13.47 29.47
N VAL A 219 1.20 14.41 29.13
CA VAL A 219 -0.16 14.09 28.70
C VAL A 219 -0.16 13.26 27.40
N VAL A 220 0.59 13.69 26.41
CA VAL A 220 0.67 12.96 25.14
C VAL A 220 1.25 11.55 25.34
N GLN A 221 2.32 11.41 26.14
CA GLN A 221 2.89 10.08 26.44
C GLN A 221 1.91 9.19 27.20
N ARG A 222 1.13 9.73 28.16
CA ARG A 222 0.09 8.95 28.84
C ARG A 222 -1.00 8.47 27.89
N LEU A 223 -1.45 9.31 26.96
CA LEU A 223 -2.41 8.89 25.93
C LEU A 223 -1.84 7.76 25.07
N ILE A 224 -0.58 7.87 24.66
CA ILE A 224 0.10 6.82 23.89
C ILE A 224 0.19 5.53 24.71
N GLU A 225 0.56 5.59 25.98
CA GLU A 225 0.66 4.43 26.86
C GLU A 225 -0.69 3.74 27.03
N ILE A 226 -1.77 4.50 27.25
CA ILE A 226 -3.13 3.96 27.37
C ILE A 226 -3.52 3.21 26.09
N ILE A 227 -3.35 3.84 24.92
CA ILE A 227 -3.71 3.21 23.64
C ILE A 227 -2.89 1.92 23.41
N ARG A 228 -1.59 1.97 23.69
CA ARG A 228 -0.68 0.84 23.50
C ARG A 228 -0.72 -0.23 24.59
N SER A 229 -1.47 -0.01 25.68
CA SER A 229 -1.69 -1.03 26.71
C SER A 229 -2.62 -2.14 26.22
N PHE A 230 -3.42 -1.88 25.20
CA PHE A 230 -4.29 -2.86 24.60
C PHE A 230 -3.61 -3.53 23.40
N PRO A 231 -3.81 -4.86 23.20
CA PRO A 231 -3.41 -5.52 21.97
C PRO A 231 -4.16 -4.89 20.80
N GLU A 232 -3.45 -4.62 19.72
CA GLU A 232 -3.91 -3.79 18.61
C GLU A 232 -5.15 -4.38 17.90
N LEU A 233 -5.11 -5.66 17.52
CA LEU A 233 -6.23 -6.34 16.86
C LEU A 233 -7.50 -6.39 17.72
N PRO A 234 -7.49 -6.82 18.99
CA PRO A 234 -8.66 -6.74 19.87
C PRO A 234 -9.23 -5.33 20.04
N LEU A 235 -8.37 -4.31 20.09
CA LEU A 235 -8.82 -2.93 20.20
C LEU A 235 -9.55 -2.49 18.92
N TRP A 236 -9.01 -2.79 17.74
CA TRP A 236 -9.68 -2.51 16.47
C TRP A 236 -11.02 -3.25 16.36
N MET A 237 -11.07 -4.53 16.77
CA MET A 237 -12.28 -5.34 16.78
C MET A 237 -13.37 -4.74 17.68
N ALA A 238 -13.01 -4.36 18.91
CA ALA A 238 -13.95 -3.76 19.87
C ALA A 238 -14.54 -2.44 19.35
N LEU A 239 -13.69 -1.55 18.82
CA LEU A 239 -14.12 -0.28 18.27
C LEU A 239 -14.93 -0.44 16.99
N SER A 240 -14.55 -1.36 16.12
CA SER A 240 -15.31 -1.67 14.89
C SER A 240 -16.68 -2.26 15.21
N ALA A 241 -16.78 -3.14 16.21
CA ALA A 241 -18.04 -3.71 16.68
C ALA A 241 -18.97 -2.66 17.32
N ALA A 242 -18.43 -1.56 17.83
CA ALA A 242 -19.19 -0.46 18.39
C ALA A 242 -19.81 0.47 17.32
N LEU A 243 -19.43 0.33 16.04
CA LEU A 243 -20.02 1.11 14.96
C LEU A 243 -21.50 0.77 14.80
N PRO A 244 -22.39 1.78 14.62
CA PRO A 244 -23.82 1.52 14.49
C PRO A 244 -24.14 0.64 13.29
N VAL A 245 -24.91 -0.41 13.51
CA VAL A 245 -25.34 -1.34 12.44
C VAL A 245 -26.23 -0.68 11.38
N THR A 246 -26.81 0.48 11.71
CA THR A 246 -27.65 1.29 10.82
C THR A 246 -26.85 2.14 9.84
N TRP A 247 -25.54 2.22 10.01
CA TRP A 247 -24.71 3.00 9.09
C TRP A 247 -24.69 2.37 7.70
N SER A 248 -24.63 3.26 6.70
CA SER A 248 -24.42 2.80 5.33
C SER A 248 -23.05 2.08 5.21
N PRO A 249 -22.88 1.17 4.25
CA PRO A 249 -21.59 0.51 4.04
C PRO A 249 -20.43 1.49 3.85
N ILE A 250 -20.67 2.65 3.23
CA ILE A 250 -19.67 3.72 3.09
C ILE A 250 -19.36 4.36 4.45
N GLY A 251 -20.39 4.57 5.29
CA GLY A 251 -20.20 5.08 6.65
C GLY A 251 -19.32 4.14 7.50
N VAL A 252 -19.57 2.84 7.41
CA VAL A 252 -18.74 1.82 8.09
C VAL A 252 -17.30 1.85 7.56
N PHE A 253 -17.11 1.99 6.23
CA PHE A 253 -15.79 2.15 5.62
C PHE A 253 -15.01 3.32 6.24
N PHE A 254 -15.62 4.50 6.30
CA PHE A 254 -14.98 5.67 6.92
C PHE A 254 -14.77 5.47 8.43
N GLY A 255 -15.73 4.86 9.13
CA GLY A 255 -15.60 4.56 10.56
C GLY A 255 -14.40 3.69 10.87
N ILE A 256 -14.23 2.59 10.14
CA ILE A 256 -13.06 1.69 10.28
C ILE A 256 -11.76 2.43 9.95
N THR A 257 -11.75 3.19 8.85
CA THR A 257 -10.55 3.93 8.44
C THR A 257 -10.12 4.96 9.50
N VAL A 258 -11.09 5.65 10.12
CA VAL A 258 -10.84 6.60 11.22
C VAL A 258 -10.33 5.86 12.45
N ILE A 259 -10.92 4.73 12.83
CA ILE A 259 -10.47 3.91 13.98
C ILE A 259 -8.99 3.51 13.80
N LEU A 260 -8.65 2.95 12.63
CA LEU A 260 -7.27 2.56 12.32
C LEU A 260 -6.30 3.75 12.43
N GLY A 261 -6.65 4.89 11.81
CA GLY A 261 -5.82 6.09 11.85
C GLY A 261 -5.68 6.71 13.24
N LEU A 262 -6.76 6.64 14.07
CA LEU A 262 -6.77 7.14 15.45
C LEU A 262 -5.96 6.29 16.42
N ILE A 263 -5.57 5.08 16.07
CA ILE A 263 -4.76 4.20 16.92
C ILE A 263 -3.30 4.21 16.49
N ASP A 264 -3.03 4.19 15.19
CA ASP A 264 -1.68 4.03 14.63
C ASP A 264 -0.77 5.27 14.80
N TRP A 265 -1.32 6.47 15.02
CA TRP A 265 -0.55 7.72 15.15
C TRP A 265 0.51 7.67 16.27
N THR A 266 0.34 6.79 17.24
CA THR A 266 1.17 6.70 18.45
C THR A 266 2.64 6.41 18.16
N GLY A 267 2.93 5.57 17.18
CA GLY A 267 4.29 5.25 16.74
C GLY A 267 4.99 6.45 16.12
N LEU A 268 4.31 7.11 15.19
CA LEU A 268 4.82 8.29 14.51
C LEU A 268 5.02 9.46 15.49
N ALA A 269 4.08 9.67 16.42
CA ALA A 269 4.21 10.71 17.43
C ALA A 269 5.47 10.56 18.29
N ARG A 270 5.81 9.34 18.71
CA ARG A 270 7.06 9.08 19.44
C ARG A 270 8.30 9.39 18.59
N ALA A 271 8.29 9.02 17.32
CA ALA A 271 9.40 9.31 16.41
C ALA A 271 9.58 10.82 16.20
N VAL A 272 8.48 11.54 15.95
CA VAL A 272 8.48 13.00 15.81
C VAL A 272 8.97 13.67 17.09
N ARG A 273 8.43 13.27 18.25
CA ARG A 273 8.85 13.79 19.56
C ARG A 273 10.34 13.64 19.78
N SER A 274 10.87 12.43 19.59
CA SER A 274 12.29 12.15 19.80
C SER A 274 13.19 13.03 18.94
N LYS A 275 12.84 13.19 17.65
CA LYS A 275 13.60 14.04 16.73
C LYS A 275 13.49 15.51 17.08
N LEU A 276 12.32 16.01 17.49
CA LEU A 276 12.15 17.41 17.86
C LEU A 276 12.86 17.76 19.18
N LEU A 277 12.89 16.84 20.15
CA LEU A 277 13.67 17.03 21.37
C LEU A 277 15.17 17.24 21.07
N ALA A 278 15.71 16.49 20.11
CA ALA A 278 17.10 16.65 19.71
C ALA A 278 17.31 17.96 18.91
N LEU A 279 16.47 18.21 17.91
CA LEU A 279 16.65 19.34 16.99
C LEU A 279 16.36 20.72 17.59
N ARG A 280 15.54 20.80 18.65
CA ARG A 280 15.26 22.10 19.28
C ARG A 280 16.45 22.71 20.03
N GLU A 281 17.43 21.88 20.42
CA GLU A 281 18.67 22.31 21.11
C GLU A 281 19.77 22.71 20.10
N GLU A 282 19.56 22.52 18.79
CA GLU A 282 20.51 22.88 17.75
C GLU A 282 20.58 24.41 17.57
N ASP A 283 21.76 24.90 17.18
CA ASP A 283 22.07 26.33 17.04
C ASP A 283 21.08 27.09 16.15
N PHE A 284 20.64 26.48 15.03
CA PHE A 284 19.71 27.14 14.13
C PHE A 284 18.30 27.30 14.72
N ALA A 285 17.88 26.38 15.59
CA ALA A 285 16.59 26.46 16.28
C ALA A 285 16.63 27.52 17.38
N THR A 286 17.71 27.54 18.15
CA THR A 286 18.00 28.53 19.20
C THR A 286 18.12 29.93 18.59
N ALA A 287 18.84 30.09 17.48
CA ALA A 287 18.94 31.38 16.77
C ALA A 287 17.57 31.87 16.29
N ALA A 288 16.74 30.99 15.71
CA ALA A 288 15.39 31.35 15.26
C ALA A 288 14.52 31.83 16.45
N PHE A 289 14.65 31.18 17.62
CA PHE A 289 13.92 31.56 18.83
C PHE A 289 14.40 32.94 19.34
N LEU A 290 15.71 33.19 19.41
CA LEU A 290 16.30 34.45 19.83
C LEU A 290 15.92 35.62 18.91
N LEU A 291 15.70 35.35 17.62
CA LEU A 291 15.18 36.32 16.65
C LEU A 291 13.66 36.56 16.78
N GLY A 292 13.00 35.99 17.80
CA GLY A 292 11.58 36.21 18.09
C GLY A 292 10.61 35.39 17.23
N ALA A 293 11.06 34.28 16.61
CA ALA A 293 10.19 33.43 15.83
C ALA A 293 9.17 32.73 16.76
N ARG A 294 7.90 32.75 16.37
CA ARG A 294 6.83 32.03 17.08
C ARG A 294 7.05 30.53 17.05
N PRO A 295 6.69 29.76 18.13
CA PRO A 295 6.85 28.30 18.19
C PRO A 295 6.35 27.55 16.95
N ARG A 296 5.16 27.90 16.45
CA ARG A 296 4.60 27.29 15.22
C ARG A 296 5.52 27.48 14.02
N ARG A 297 6.17 28.64 13.89
CA ARG A 297 7.10 28.92 12.79
C ARG A 297 8.39 28.11 12.95
N VAL A 298 8.91 28.00 14.18
CA VAL A 298 10.10 27.20 14.47
C VAL A 298 9.84 25.74 14.13
N ILE A 299 8.74 25.15 14.61
CA ILE A 299 8.38 23.75 14.33
C ILE A 299 8.18 23.54 12.82
N ALA A 300 7.28 24.29 12.18
CA ALA A 300 6.84 24.00 10.83
C ALA A 300 7.88 24.37 9.74
N ARG A 301 8.70 25.42 9.96
CA ARG A 301 9.61 25.95 8.94
C ARG A 301 11.07 25.61 9.18
N HIS A 302 11.46 25.34 10.42
CA HIS A 302 12.86 25.06 10.75
C HIS A 302 13.09 23.61 11.18
N LEU A 303 12.23 23.04 12.04
CA LEU A 303 12.45 21.69 12.58
C LEU A 303 11.90 20.58 11.67
N LEU A 304 10.60 20.59 11.36
CA LEU A 304 9.96 19.52 10.58
C LEU A 304 10.61 19.28 9.22
N PRO A 305 10.99 20.29 8.41
CA PRO A 305 11.60 20.04 7.12
C PRO A 305 12.91 19.26 7.17
N ASN A 306 13.68 19.41 8.27
CA ASN A 306 14.98 18.73 8.42
C ASN A 306 14.87 17.19 8.52
N PHE A 307 13.73 16.66 8.95
CA PHE A 307 13.52 15.20 9.02
C PHE A 307 12.27 14.71 8.28
N MET A 308 11.70 15.56 7.42
CA MET A 308 10.51 15.21 6.63
C MET A 308 10.72 13.94 5.79
N SER A 309 11.90 13.75 5.24
CA SER A 309 12.25 12.53 4.49
C SER A 309 12.10 11.27 5.34
N HIS A 310 12.54 11.31 6.59
CA HIS A 310 12.38 10.21 7.54
C HIS A 310 10.90 10.00 7.92
N LEU A 311 10.13 11.07 8.07
CA LEU A 311 8.69 10.97 8.35
C LEU A 311 7.93 10.31 7.20
N ILE A 312 8.24 10.67 5.96
CA ILE A 312 7.61 10.07 4.77
C ILE A 312 7.96 8.58 4.69
N ALA A 313 9.23 8.21 4.91
CA ALA A 313 9.61 6.81 4.94
C ALA A 313 8.85 6.04 6.03
N SER A 314 8.75 6.59 7.24
CA SER A 314 7.99 5.99 8.34
C SER A 314 6.50 5.86 8.02
N ALA A 315 5.89 6.90 7.44
CA ALA A 315 4.49 6.87 7.01
C ALA A 315 4.26 5.79 5.93
N THR A 316 5.17 5.67 4.96
CA THR A 316 5.07 4.66 3.91
C THR A 316 5.10 3.24 4.48
N LEU A 317 5.93 2.98 5.49
CA LEU A 317 6.00 1.69 6.19
C LEU A 317 4.78 1.40 7.06
N SER A 318 3.99 2.41 7.44
CA SER A 318 2.73 2.21 8.19
C SER A 318 1.52 1.90 7.29
N ILE A 319 1.57 2.19 5.99
CA ILE A 319 0.45 1.90 5.07
C ILE A 319 0.06 0.41 5.04
N PRO A 320 1.02 -0.54 4.97
CA PRO A 320 0.70 -1.96 5.03
C PRO A 320 -0.10 -2.37 6.25
N SER A 321 0.20 -1.83 7.43
CA SER A 321 -0.52 -2.17 8.67
C SER A 321 -1.98 -1.73 8.61
N MET A 322 -2.27 -0.57 8.00
CA MET A 322 -3.64 -0.10 7.76
C MET A 322 -4.42 -1.03 6.83
N ILE A 323 -3.80 -1.45 5.73
CA ILE A 323 -4.42 -2.37 4.76
C ILE A 323 -4.67 -3.73 5.40
N LEU A 324 -3.69 -4.26 6.16
CA LEU A 324 -3.84 -5.52 6.88
C LEU A 324 -4.87 -5.42 8.00
N GLY A 325 -4.97 -4.27 8.69
CA GLY A 325 -5.97 -4.01 9.71
C GLY A 325 -7.40 -4.08 9.15
N GLU A 326 -7.68 -3.38 8.04
CA GLU A 326 -8.96 -3.48 7.34
C GLU A 326 -9.23 -4.92 6.88
N THR A 327 -8.22 -5.54 6.25
CA THR A 327 -8.34 -6.91 5.75
C THR A 327 -8.67 -7.89 6.88
N ALA A 328 -7.99 -7.78 8.02
CA ALA A 328 -8.24 -8.64 9.18
C ALA A 328 -9.65 -8.42 9.79
N LEU A 329 -10.07 -7.15 9.95
CA LEU A 329 -11.42 -6.83 10.46
C LEU A 329 -12.51 -7.35 9.52
N SER A 330 -12.34 -7.13 8.22
CA SER A 330 -13.30 -7.60 7.20
C SER A 330 -13.30 -9.12 7.09
N PHE A 331 -12.13 -9.76 7.16
CA PHE A 331 -12.01 -11.21 7.22
C PHE A 331 -12.75 -11.79 8.42
N LEU A 332 -12.64 -11.21 9.60
CA LEU A 332 -13.30 -11.65 10.83
C LEU A 332 -14.80 -11.27 10.89
N GLY A 333 -15.34 -10.63 9.84
CA GLY A 333 -16.75 -10.25 9.75
C GLY A 333 -17.15 -9.00 10.55
N LEU A 334 -16.19 -8.33 11.18
CA LEU A 334 -16.39 -7.08 11.92
C LEU A 334 -16.06 -5.83 11.09
N GLY A 335 -15.61 -6.04 9.85
CA GLY A 335 -15.26 -4.99 8.91
C GLY A 335 -16.39 -4.63 7.97
N LEU A 336 -16.02 -4.44 6.71
CA LEU A 336 -16.92 -4.08 5.63
C LEU A 336 -17.86 -5.22 5.29
N ARG A 337 -19.09 -4.84 4.88
CA ARG A 337 -20.14 -5.79 4.52
C ARG A 337 -20.61 -5.55 3.09
N PRO A 338 -21.14 -6.59 2.40
CA PRO A 338 -21.77 -6.38 1.11
C PRO A 338 -22.83 -5.25 1.16
N PRO A 339 -23.00 -4.44 0.11
CA PRO A 339 -22.49 -4.62 -1.25
C PRO A 339 -21.04 -4.13 -1.50
N ILE A 340 -20.39 -3.45 -0.54
CA ILE A 340 -18.99 -3.05 -0.69
C ILE A 340 -18.10 -4.29 -0.70
N THR A 341 -17.09 -4.26 -1.56
CA THR A 341 -16.11 -5.33 -1.70
C THR A 341 -14.72 -4.77 -1.41
N SER A 342 -13.98 -5.42 -0.51
CA SER A 342 -12.55 -5.25 -0.27
C SER A 342 -11.86 -6.61 -0.38
N TRP A 343 -10.54 -6.64 -0.38
CA TRP A 343 -9.81 -7.91 -0.36
C TRP A 343 -10.12 -8.72 0.90
N GLY A 344 -10.29 -8.05 2.06
CA GLY A 344 -10.69 -8.69 3.30
C GLY A 344 -12.08 -9.33 3.23
N VAL A 345 -13.06 -8.65 2.61
CA VAL A 345 -14.41 -9.20 2.39
C VAL A 345 -14.37 -10.42 1.46
N LEU A 346 -13.49 -10.41 0.44
CA LEU A 346 -13.31 -11.57 -0.43
C LEU A 346 -12.72 -12.75 0.33
N LEU A 347 -11.71 -12.49 1.16
CA LEU A 347 -11.08 -13.53 1.97
C LEU A 347 -12.00 -14.08 3.08
N ALA A 348 -12.99 -13.31 3.54
CA ALA A 348 -13.98 -13.81 4.48
C ALA A 348 -14.76 -15.02 3.93
N GLU A 349 -14.94 -15.10 2.62
CA GLU A 349 -15.57 -16.28 1.97
C GLU A 349 -14.67 -17.53 2.07
N ALA A 350 -13.35 -17.35 2.25
CA ALA A 350 -12.36 -18.41 2.42
C ALA A 350 -12.19 -18.87 3.88
N GLN A 351 -12.96 -18.38 4.85
CA GLN A 351 -12.93 -18.89 6.23
C GLN A 351 -13.47 -20.32 6.34
N ASN A 352 -14.35 -20.72 5.44
CA ASN A 352 -14.87 -22.06 5.43
C ASN A 352 -13.82 -23.03 4.82
N ILE A 353 -13.20 -23.84 5.67
CA ILE A 353 -12.14 -24.80 5.29
C ILE A 353 -12.67 -25.76 4.21
N ASN A 354 -13.90 -26.23 4.31
CA ASN A 354 -14.49 -27.13 3.31
C ASN A 354 -14.62 -26.42 1.95
N ALA A 355 -15.04 -25.14 1.96
CA ALA A 355 -15.13 -24.36 0.72
C ALA A 355 -13.75 -24.14 0.09
N VAL A 356 -12.71 -23.89 0.88
CA VAL A 356 -11.33 -23.71 0.34
C VAL A 356 -10.74 -25.02 -0.14
N ALA A 357 -11.00 -26.13 0.53
CA ALA A 357 -10.53 -27.45 0.11
C ALA A 357 -11.11 -27.85 -1.27
N LEU A 358 -12.37 -27.52 -1.52
CA LEU A 358 -13.05 -27.78 -2.79
C LEU A 358 -12.77 -26.70 -3.85
N TYR A 359 -12.64 -25.44 -3.42
CA TYR A 359 -12.54 -24.27 -4.30
C TYR A 359 -11.35 -23.37 -3.92
N PRO A 360 -10.10 -23.81 -4.13
CA PRO A 360 -8.89 -23.13 -3.65
C PRO A 360 -8.69 -21.74 -4.26
N TRP A 361 -9.29 -21.43 -5.39
CA TRP A 361 -9.23 -20.10 -6.01
C TRP A 361 -9.90 -19.00 -5.17
N LEU A 362 -10.72 -19.34 -4.17
CA LEU A 362 -11.24 -18.36 -3.21
C LEU A 362 -10.13 -17.67 -2.39
N MET A 363 -8.94 -18.26 -2.33
CA MET A 363 -7.77 -17.66 -1.70
C MET A 363 -6.99 -16.69 -2.60
N LEU A 364 -7.30 -16.58 -3.88
CA LEU A 364 -6.59 -15.70 -4.82
C LEU A 364 -6.56 -14.21 -4.39
N PRO A 365 -7.55 -13.66 -3.68
CA PRO A 365 -7.45 -12.29 -3.15
C PRO A 365 -6.29 -12.06 -2.18
N VAL A 366 -5.65 -13.09 -1.63
CA VAL A 366 -4.41 -12.98 -0.83
C VAL A 366 -3.25 -12.44 -1.66
N VAL A 367 -3.19 -12.79 -2.95
CA VAL A 367 -2.08 -12.42 -3.83
C VAL A 367 -1.86 -10.91 -3.92
N PRO A 368 -2.86 -10.09 -4.28
CA PRO A 368 -2.68 -8.64 -4.31
C PRO A 368 -2.38 -8.05 -2.92
N VAL A 369 -2.89 -8.62 -1.83
CA VAL A 369 -2.55 -8.19 -0.46
C VAL A 369 -1.05 -8.39 -0.21
N ILE A 370 -0.52 -9.58 -0.51
CA ILE A 370 0.92 -9.87 -0.35
C ILE A 370 1.76 -8.92 -1.21
N ILE A 371 1.40 -8.74 -2.49
CA ILE A 371 2.13 -7.86 -3.41
C ILE A 371 2.19 -6.43 -2.86
N VAL A 372 1.07 -5.89 -2.40
CA VAL A 372 1.00 -4.52 -1.88
C VAL A 372 1.81 -4.37 -0.61
N VAL A 373 1.68 -5.30 0.33
CA VAL A 373 2.43 -5.28 1.60
C VAL A 373 3.93 -5.31 1.35
N LEU A 374 4.40 -6.23 0.50
CA LEU A 374 5.81 -6.33 0.15
C LEU A 374 6.29 -5.08 -0.60
N ALA A 375 5.49 -4.57 -1.55
CA ALA A 375 5.85 -3.41 -2.34
C ALA A 375 5.98 -2.15 -1.48
N PHE A 376 5.07 -1.92 -0.51
CA PHE A 376 5.19 -0.80 0.43
C PHE A 376 6.39 -0.96 1.37
N ASN A 377 6.66 -2.17 1.88
CA ASN A 377 7.81 -2.41 2.75
C ASN A 377 9.13 -2.12 2.00
N PHE A 378 9.34 -2.70 0.82
CA PHE A 378 10.56 -2.45 0.05
C PHE A 378 10.69 -0.99 -0.44
N LEU A 379 9.58 -0.35 -0.79
CA LEU A 379 9.59 1.08 -1.14
C LEU A 379 9.93 1.93 0.10
N GLY A 380 9.31 1.63 1.24
CA GLY A 380 9.55 2.33 2.50
C GLY A 380 10.98 2.19 3.00
N ASP A 381 11.56 0.99 2.92
CA ASP A 381 12.98 0.75 3.24
C ASP A 381 13.89 1.52 2.29
N GLY A 382 13.62 1.51 0.98
CA GLY A 382 14.37 2.29 0.01
C GLY A 382 14.25 3.81 0.23
N LEU A 383 13.08 4.31 0.65
CA LEU A 383 12.90 5.71 1.04
C LEU A 383 13.66 6.04 2.32
N ARG A 384 13.67 5.13 3.30
CA ARG A 384 14.43 5.29 4.54
C ARG A 384 15.92 5.34 4.28
N ASP A 385 16.44 4.43 3.46
CA ASP A 385 17.84 4.39 3.05
C ASP A 385 18.24 5.65 2.27
N ALA A 386 17.37 6.12 1.38
CA ALA A 386 17.60 7.35 0.63
C ALA A 386 17.54 8.61 1.51
N ALA A 387 16.78 8.57 2.60
CA ALA A 387 16.65 9.67 3.55
C ALA A 387 17.82 9.78 4.53
N ASP A 388 18.59 8.71 4.72
CA ASP A 388 19.73 8.68 5.65
C ASP A 388 20.94 9.44 5.06
N PRO A 389 21.36 10.56 5.68
CA PRO A 389 22.50 11.33 5.18
C PRO A 389 23.86 10.62 5.37
N TYR A 390 23.94 9.65 6.30
CA TYR A 390 25.18 8.97 6.68
C TYR A 390 25.45 7.69 5.89
N LYS A 391 24.49 7.13 5.19
CA LYS A 391 24.77 6.05 4.24
C LYS A 391 25.47 6.61 3.01
N ALA A 392 26.82 6.49 3.00
CA ALA A 392 27.60 6.67 1.78
C ALA A 392 27.11 5.65 0.74
N GLY A 393 26.67 6.13 -0.42
CA GLY A 393 26.23 5.30 -1.53
C GLY A 393 27.39 4.74 -2.31
#